data_017f7c39f9e989c4b0600e9b094045d8
#
_entry.id   017f7c39f9e989c4b0600e9b094045d8
#
_cell.length_a   1.000
_cell.length_b   1.000
_cell.length_c   1.000
_cell.angle_alpha   90.00
_cell.angle_beta   90.00
_cell.angle_gamma   90.00
#
_symmetry.space_group_name_H-M   'P 1'
#
loop_
_entity.id
_entity.type
_entity.pdbx_description
1 polymer ?
#
loop_
_entity_poly.entity_id
_entity_poly.type
_entity_poly.pdbx_seq_one_letter_code
_entity_poly.pdbx_strand_id
1 'polypeptide(L)'
;LIVSGPDIPKGESSAQTYIHDLYATLCDFAKIETPAAVDAVSILPLIRGEKEKIHDSIFLPYQDSQRGISDGNWKLHIYPKVNHQLLFNLSEDPQEMVNLAENPKYQNKMKELESLMENWREQLKDSQPLRIDKPASLQPSYDNKSRTLDAWQPKWIRDKYFGGREKSDHGKR
;
A
#
# COMPACT_ATOMS: atom_id res chain seq x y z
N LEU A 1 -13.99 2.19 5.98
CA LEU A 1 -14.94 1.12 6.21
C LEU A 1 -16.14 1.65 7.00
N ILE A 2 -17.35 1.25 6.61
CA ILE A 2 -18.59 1.54 7.36
C ILE A 2 -19.23 0.20 7.70
N VAL A 3 -19.57 0.00 8.97
CA VAL A 3 -20.26 -1.19 9.47
C VAL A 3 -21.56 -0.75 10.11
N SER A 4 -22.67 -1.40 9.76
CA SER A 4 -24.00 -1.09 10.28
C SER A 4 -24.83 -2.36 10.38
N GLY A 5 -25.61 -2.49 11.44
CA GLY A 5 -26.49 -3.64 11.67
C GLY A 5 -27.04 -3.67 13.09
N PRO A 6 -27.86 -4.68 13.42
CA PRO A 6 -28.28 -4.94 14.79
C PRO A 6 -27.05 -5.11 15.69
N ASP A 7 -27.13 -4.58 16.90
CA ASP A 7 -26.08 -4.70 17.93
C ASP A 7 -24.72 -4.06 17.56
N ILE A 8 -24.67 -3.24 16.51
CA ILE A 8 -23.50 -2.44 16.18
C ILE A 8 -23.60 -1.08 16.89
N PRO A 9 -22.73 -0.78 17.85
CA PRO A 9 -22.73 0.52 18.52
C PRO A 9 -22.33 1.64 17.56
N LYS A 10 -22.81 2.84 17.82
CA LYS A 10 -22.33 4.04 17.13
C LYS A 10 -20.93 4.39 17.64
N GLY A 11 -20.00 4.65 16.74
CA GLY A 11 -18.65 5.04 17.10
C GLY A 11 -17.76 5.19 15.87
N GLU A 12 -16.53 5.60 16.12
CA GLU A 12 -15.46 5.70 15.13
C GLU A 12 -14.21 5.07 15.71
N SER A 13 -13.39 4.50 14.84
CA SER A 13 -12.07 3.96 15.19
C SER A 13 -11.07 4.37 14.12
N SER A 14 -9.89 4.82 14.54
CA SER A 14 -8.73 5.08 13.69
C SER A 14 -7.79 3.87 13.58
N ALA A 15 -8.16 2.74 14.16
CA ALA A 15 -7.35 1.53 14.13
C ALA A 15 -7.08 1.08 12.69
N GLN A 16 -5.84 0.72 12.42
CA GLN A 16 -5.46 0.16 11.13
C GLN A 16 -6.00 -1.27 10.99
N THR A 17 -6.56 -1.56 9.82
CA THR A 17 -7.13 -2.85 9.48
C THR A 17 -6.81 -3.21 8.05
N TYR A 18 -6.75 -4.51 7.75
CA TYR A 18 -6.72 -4.99 6.38
C TYR A 18 -8.12 -5.27 5.87
N ILE A 19 -8.32 -5.18 4.57
CA ILE A 19 -9.60 -5.55 3.97
C ILE A 19 -9.93 -7.03 4.16
N HIS A 20 -8.93 -7.91 4.21
CA HIS A 20 -9.14 -9.34 4.46
C HIS A 20 -9.57 -9.66 5.90
N ASP A 21 -9.38 -8.74 6.87
CA ASP A 21 -9.88 -8.89 8.24
C ASP A 21 -11.41 -8.99 8.28
N LEU A 22 -12.08 -8.51 7.24
CA LEU A 22 -13.52 -8.66 7.10
C LEU A 22 -13.96 -10.13 7.02
N TYR A 23 -13.11 -11.01 6.46
CA TYR A 23 -13.43 -12.44 6.40
C TYR A 23 -13.55 -13.03 7.81
N ALA A 24 -12.55 -12.86 8.66
CA ALA A 24 -12.58 -13.33 10.03
C ALA A 24 -13.72 -12.67 10.83
N THR A 25 -14.00 -11.38 10.56
CA THR A 25 -15.10 -10.65 11.19
C THR A 25 -16.46 -11.24 10.83
N LEU A 26 -16.66 -11.61 9.56
CA LEU A 26 -17.90 -12.25 9.12
C LEU A 26 -18.06 -13.66 9.72
N CYS A 27 -16.95 -14.40 9.86
CA CYS A 27 -16.95 -15.68 10.57
C CYS A 27 -17.42 -15.51 12.02
N ASP A 28 -16.90 -14.52 12.74
CA ASP A 28 -17.30 -14.23 14.12
C ASP A 28 -18.77 -13.82 14.23
N PHE A 29 -19.28 -12.98 13.33
CA PHE A 29 -20.70 -12.65 13.29
C PHE A 29 -21.57 -13.88 13.04
N ALA A 30 -21.12 -14.78 12.17
CA ALA A 30 -21.82 -16.01 11.87
C ALA A 30 -21.62 -17.11 12.92
N LYS A 31 -20.75 -16.91 13.93
CA LYS A 31 -20.32 -17.90 14.92
C LYS A 31 -19.71 -19.15 14.26
N ILE A 32 -18.93 -18.94 13.22
CA ILE A 32 -18.18 -19.96 12.48
C ILE A 32 -16.70 -19.75 12.77
N GLU A 33 -15.97 -20.83 12.99
CA GLU A 33 -14.53 -20.77 13.18
C GLU A 33 -13.83 -20.28 11.91
N THR A 34 -12.92 -19.31 12.05
CA THR A 34 -12.08 -18.86 10.93
C THR A 34 -11.10 -19.98 10.58
N PRO A 35 -11.01 -20.41 9.30
CA PRO A 35 -10.09 -21.47 8.90
C PRO A 35 -8.64 -21.11 9.23
N ALA A 36 -7.86 -22.07 9.71
CA ALA A 36 -6.46 -21.89 10.13
C ALA A 36 -5.52 -21.41 9.00
N ALA A 37 -5.91 -21.56 7.74
CA ALA A 37 -5.17 -21.08 6.57
C ALA A 37 -5.40 -19.58 6.28
N VAL A 38 -6.24 -18.90 7.06
CA VAL A 38 -6.59 -17.49 6.85
C VAL A 38 -5.86 -16.63 7.89
N ASP A 39 -4.98 -15.75 7.44
CA ASP A 39 -4.18 -14.87 8.31
C ASP A 39 -4.97 -13.62 8.80
N ALA A 40 -6.28 -13.57 8.52
CA ALA A 40 -7.13 -12.44 8.90
C ALA A 40 -7.40 -12.41 10.41
N VAL A 41 -7.51 -11.22 10.96
CA VAL A 41 -7.90 -10.97 12.35
C VAL A 41 -9.25 -10.26 12.39
N SER A 42 -10.19 -10.78 13.20
CA SER A 42 -11.50 -10.16 13.32
C SER A 42 -11.43 -8.75 13.90
N ILE A 43 -12.10 -7.80 13.27
CA ILE A 43 -12.27 -6.42 13.78
C ILE A 43 -13.47 -6.30 14.74
N LEU A 44 -14.17 -7.39 15.04
CA LEU A 44 -15.33 -7.36 15.93
C LEU A 44 -15.02 -6.74 17.30
N PRO A 45 -13.85 -7.01 17.95
CA PRO A 45 -13.47 -6.33 19.19
C PRO A 45 -13.33 -4.80 19.06
N LEU A 46 -12.89 -4.29 17.88
CA LEU A 46 -12.89 -2.83 17.61
C LEU A 46 -14.31 -2.30 17.52
N ILE A 47 -15.17 -3.01 16.78
CA ILE A 47 -16.58 -2.62 16.58
C ILE A 47 -17.30 -2.53 17.93
N ARG A 48 -17.00 -3.43 18.87
CA ARG A 48 -17.60 -3.45 20.21
C ARG A 48 -16.96 -2.51 21.20
N GLY A 49 -15.86 -1.84 20.83
CA GLY A 49 -15.09 -0.99 21.74
C GLY A 49 -14.32 -1.77 22.83
N GLU A 50 -14.10 -3.06 22.63
CA GLU A 50 -13.36 -3.95 23.54
C GLU A 50 -11.83 -3.80 23.37
N LYS A 51 -11.39 -3.35 22.19
CA LYS A 51 -9.99 -3.06 21.86
C LYS A 51 -9.87 -1.75 21.11
N GLU A 52 -8.75 -1.08 21.27
CA GLU A 52 -8.40 0.13 20.52
C GLU A 52 -7.67 -0.19 19.20
N LYS A 53 -7.00 -1.34 19.13
CA LYS A 53 -6.29 -1.82 17.93
C LYS A 53 -6.28 -3.36 17.87
N ILE A 54 -6.12 -3.90 16.66
CA ILE A 54 -5.93 -5.34 16.41
C ILE A 54 -4.60 -5.64 15.75
N HIS A 55 -4.01 -4.68 15.07
CA HIS A 55 -2.66 -4.76 14.51
C HIS A 55 -1.78 -3.67 15.12
N ASP A 56 -0.57 -4.02 15.55
CA ASP A 56 0.44 -3.06 16.01
C ASP A 56 1.08 -2.31 14.84
N SER A 57 1.13 -2.95 13.69
CA SER A 57 1.57 -2.37 12.42
C SER A 57 0.93 -3.11 11.26
N ILE A 58 0.89 -2.48 10.10
CA ILE A 58 0.46 -3.12 8.85
C ILE A 58 1.57 -3.05 7.81
N PHE A 59 1.79 -4.18 7.12
CA PHE A 59 2.75 -4.33 6.04
C PHE A 59 2.05 -4.19 4.70
N LEU A 60 2.63 -3.43 3.79
CA LEU A 60 2.03 -3.00 2.52
C LEU A 60 2.96 -3.38 1.35
N PRO A 61 3.06 -4.66 0.98
CA PRO A 61 3.85 -5.08 -0.17
C PRO A 61 3.10 -4.78 -1.48
N TYR A 62 3.83 -4.36 -2.49
CA TYR A 62 3.29 -4.25 -3.84
C TYR A 62 4.27 -4.83 -4.86
N GLN A 63 3.97 -6.03 -5.34
CA GLN A 63 4.81 -6.79 -6.28
C GLN A 63 6.29 -6.82 -5.83
N ASP A 64 7.22 -6.55 -6.74
CA ASP A 64 8.66 -6.40 -6.52
C ASP A 64 9.12 -4.94 -6.48
N SER A 65 8.18 -3.99 -6.48
CA SER A 65 8.45 -2.56 -6.64
C SER A 65 8.40 -1.77 -5.34
N GLN A 66 7.61 -2.22 -4.35
CA GLN A 66 7.42 -1.46 -3.12
C GLN A 66 7.27 -2.36 -1.90
N ARG A 67 7.82 -1.91 -0.78
CA ARG A 67 7.51 -2.39 0.57
C ARG A 67 7.15 -1.19 1.44
N GLY A 68 6.02 -1.30 2.14
CA GLY A 68 5.57 -0.29 3.07
C GLY A 68 5.30 -0.89 4.44
N ILE A 69 5.45 -0.08 5.48
CA ILE A 69 5.08 -0.39 6.86
C ILE A 69 4.45 0.83 7.50
N SER A 70 3.40 0.64 8.28
CA SER A 70 2.81 1.70 9.10
C SER A 70 2.53 1.18 10.51
N ASP A 71 2.88 1.98 11.53
CA ASP A 71 2.54 1.75 12.94
C ASP A 71 1.30 2.55 13.38
N GLY A 72 0.63 3.22 12.43
CA GLY A 72 -0.52 4.08 12.67
C GLY A 72 -0.17 5.56 12.75
N ASN A 73 0.99 5.93 13.30
CA ASN A 73 1.45 7.31 13.38
C ASN A 73 2.53 7.63 12.33
N TRP A 74 3.28 6.62 11.93
CA TRP A 74 4.35 6.75 10.96
C TRP A 74 4.16 5.75 9.83
N LYS A 75 4.65 6.14 8.65
CA LYS A 75 4.64 5.29 7.47
C LYS A 75 5.99 5.38 6.75
N LEU A 76 6.57 4.21 6.47
CA LEU A 76 7.79 4.08 5.67
C LEU A 76 7.47 3.30 4.40
N HIS A 77 7.84 3.85 3.25
CA HIS A 77 7.87 3.15 1.97
C HIS A 77 9.29 3.00 1.47
N ILE A 78 9.63 1.82 0.99
CA ILE A 78 10.89 1.51 0.33
C ILE A 78 10.59 1.07 -1.10
N TYR A 79 11.29 1.67 -2.06
CA TYR A 79 11.23 1.35 -3.49
C TYR A 79 12.57 0.73 -3.92
N PRO A 80 12.73 -0.59 -3.85
CA PRO A 80 14.02 -1.26 -4.04
C PRO A 80 14.65 -0.99 -5.40
N LYS A 81 13.85 -0.98 -6.46
CA LYS A 81 14.35 -0.82 -7.85
C LYS A 81 15.03 0.51 -8.13
N VAL A 82 14.75 1.52 -7.32
CA VAL A 82 15.33 2.87 -7.44
C VAL A 82 16.08 3.29 -6.17
N ASN A 83 16.17 2.40 -5.17
CA ASN A 83 16.75 2.65 -3.86
C ASN A 83 16.25 3.95 -3.21
N HIS A 84 14.93 4.22 -3.35
CA HIS A 84 14.30 5.41 -2.81
C HIS A 84 13.44 5.07 -1.59
N GLN A 85 13.40 5.98 -0.62
CA GLN A 85 12.63 5.81 0.62
C GLN A 85 11.76 7.04 0.87
N LEU A 86 10.57 6.81 1.39
CA LEU A 86 9.66 7.86 1.84
C LEU A 86 9.27 7.58 3.28
N LEU A 87 9.42 8.58 4.14
CA LEU A 87 9.02 8.53 5.54
C LEU A 87 8.03 9.65 5.82
N PHE A 88 6.90 9.33 6.43
CA PHE A 88 5.87 10.29 6.78
C PHE A 88 5.47 10.18 8.25
N ASN A 89 5.24 11.32 8.88
CA ASN A 89 4.58 11.41 10.19
C ASN A 89 3.09 11.70 9.97
N LEU A 90 2.25 10.67 10.02
CA LEU A 90 0.83 10.78 9.70
C LEU A 90 0.05 11.62 10.74
N SER A 91 0.58 11.80 11.95
CA SER A 91 -0.03 12.63 12.97
C SER A 91 0.11 14.13 12.68
N GLU A 92 1.21 14.53 12.03
CA GLU A 92 1.48 15.92 11.66
C GLU A 92 1.18 16.20 10.18
N ASP A 93 1.32 15.18 9.33
CA ASP A 93 1.14 15.24 7.88
C ASP A 93 0.29 14.06 7.39
N PRO A 94 -1.02 14.05 7.66
CA PRO A 94 -1.90 12.95 7.27
C PRO A 94 -2.08 12.81 5.75
N GLN A 95 -1.64 13.80 4.97
CA GLN A 95 -1.69 13.79 3.51
C GLN A 95 -0.36 13.37 2.85
N GLU A 96 0.66 13.03 3.66
CA GLU A 96 1.94 12.52 3.17
C GLU A 96 2.65 13.46 2.17
N MET A 97 2.62 14.77 2.46
CA MET A 97 3.16 15.80 1.56
C MET A 97 4.66 16.01 1.73
N VAL A 98 5.21 15.71 2.91
CA VAL A 98 6.61 16.01 3.26
C VAL A 98 7.38 14.73 3.54
N ASN A 99 8.29 14.36 2.64
CA ASN A 99 9.18 13.21 2.85
C ASN A 99 10.25 13.55 3.89
N LEU A 100 10.28 12.80 4.99
CA LEU A 100 11.21 12.95 6.10
C LEU A 100 12.40 11.97 6.06
N ALA A 101 12.50 11.10 5.05
CA ALA A 101 13.48 10.01 5.01
C ALA A 101 14.94 10.47 5.04
N GLU A 102 15.24 11.63 4.45
CA GLU A 102 16.58 12.20 4.42
C GLU A 102 16.92 13.07 5.64
N ASN A 103 15.95 13.32 6.52
CA ASN A 103 16.17 14.17 7.69
C ASN A 103 16.87 13.38 8.81
N PRO A 104 18.08 13.79 9.24
CA PRO A 104 18.85 13.08 10.27
C PRO A 104 18.10 12.90 11.60
N LYS A 105 17.18 13.80 11.93
CA LYS A 105 16.36 13.76 13.16
C LYS A 105 15.53 12.46 13.25
N TYR A 106 15.13 11.88 12.13
CA TYR A 106 14.21 10.75 12.09
C TYR A 106 14.89 9.42 11.76
N GLN A 107 16.23 9.35 11.72
CA GLN A 107 16.97 8.13 11.40
C GLN A 107 16.68 6.97 12.38
N ASN A 108 16.48 7.27 13.66
CA ASN A 108 16.11 6.24 14.64
C ASN A 108 14.71 5.70 14.38
N LYS A 109 13.76 6.57 13.99
CA LYS A 109 12.40 6.13 13.62
C LYS A 109 12.39 5.29 12.34
N MET A 110 13.22 5.64 11.36
CA MET A 110 13.39 4.82 10.17
C MET A 110 13.87 3.41 10.51
N LYS A 111 14.90 3.28 11.37
CA LYS A 111 15.41 1.97 11.80
C LYS A 111 14.37 1.15 12.54
N GLU A 112 13.56 1.78 13.39
CA GLU A 112 12.45 1.14 14.09
C GLU A 112 11.44 0.56 13.10
N LEU A 113 10.99 1.36 12.11
CA LEU A 113 10.06 0.93 11.08
C LEU A 113 10.66 -0.11 10.14
N GLU A 114 11.94 0.00 9.80
CA GLU A 114 12.66 -1.03 9.04
C GLU A 114 12.68 -2.37 9.82
N SER A 115 12.89 -2.34 11.13
CA SER A 115 12.84 -3.55 11.97
C SER A 115 11.44 -4.17 12.00
N LEU A 116 10.38 -3.36 12.11
CA LEU A 116 9.01 -3.84 12.03
C LEU A 116 8.72 -4.46 10.65
N MET A 117 9.23 -3.85 9.58
CA MET A 117 9.09 -4.36 8.23
C MET A 117 9.80 -5.70 8.06
N GLU A 118 11.02 -5.87 8.59
CA GLU A 118 11.75 -7.13 8.53
C GLU A 118 11.01 -8.25 9.28
N ASN A 119 10.44 -7.97 10.46
CA ASN A 119 9.63 -8.95 11.20
C ASN A 119 8.45 -9.46 10.35
N TRP A 120 7.74 -8.56 9.65
CA TRP A 120 6.68 -8.93 8.73
C TRP A 120 7.18 -9.76 7.55
N ARG A 121 8.32 -9.37 6.96
CA ARG A 121 8.94 -10.08 5.84
C ARG A 121 9.33 -11.52 6.22
N GLU A 122 9.89 -11.70 7.40
CA GLU A 122 10.22 -13.04 7.93
C GLU A 122 8.96 -13.89 8.09
N GLN A 123 7.91 -13.36 8.72
CA GLN A 123 6.63 -14.05 8.91
C GLN A 123 5.99 -14.46 7.58
N LEU A 124 6.00 -13.56 6.60
CA LEU A 124 5.39 -13.78 5.28
C LEU A 124 6.33 -14.46 4.28
N LYS A 125 7.57 -14.76 4.68
CA LYS A 125 8.62 -15.33 3.80
C LYS A 125 8.86 -14.47 2.55
N ASP A 126 8.79 -13.14 2.70
CA ASP A 126 9.06 -12.20 1.64
C ASP A 126 10.56 -12.06 1.40
N SER A 127 11.06 -12.70 0.36
CA SER A 127 12.47 -12.73 -0.01
C SER A 127 12.92 -11.58 -0.91
N GLN A 128 12.04 -10.64 -1.25
CA GLN A 128 12.40 -9.51 -2.11
C GLN A 128 13.41 -8.58 -1.42
N PRO A 129 14.51 -8.19 -2.07
CA PRO A 129 15.49 -7.28 -1.48
C PRO A 129 14.86 -5.90 -1.25
N LEU A 130 15.22 -5.23 -0.15
CA LEU A 130 14.82 -3.85 0.09
C LEU A 130 15.73 -2.83 -0.62
N ARG A 131 16.89 -3.26 -1.10
CA ARG A 131 17.86 -2.46 -1.85
C ARG A 131 18.53 -3.32 -2.91
N ILE A 132 18.95 -2.71 -4.01
CA ILE A 132 19.67 -3.38 -5.09
C ILE A 132 20.95 -2.60 -5.43
N ASP A 133 21.97 -3.30 -5.94
CA ASP A 133 23.29 -2.70 -6.25
C ASP A 133 23.25 -1.70 -7.41
N LYS A 134 22.35 -1.95 -8.39
CA LYS A 134 22.25 -1.12 -9.60
C LYS A 134 20.82 -0.58 -9.74
N PRO A 135 20.47 0.46 -8.98
CA PRO A 135 19.13 1.03 -9.05
C PRO A 135 18.89 1.71 -10.39
N ALA A 136 17.65 1.68 -10.85
CA ALA A 136 17.20 2.49 -11.96
C ALA A 136 17.16 3.99 -11.56
N SER A 137 17.10 4.87 -12.55
CA SER A 137 16.89 6.29 -12.29
C SER A 137 15.51 6.51 -11.63
N LEU A 138 15.49 7.39 -10.62
CA LEU A 138 14.23 7.83 -9.99
C LEU A 138 13.37 8.63 -10.97
N GLN A 139 14.01 9.31 -11.93
CA GLN A 139 13.29 10.03 -12.99
C GLN A 139 12.90 9.05 -14.11
N PRO A 140 11.61 8.81 -14.33
CA PRO A 140 11.18 7.97 -15.43
C PRO A 140 11.52 8.64 -16.76
N SER A 141 12.22 7.93 -17.63
CA SER A 141 12.33 8.36 -19.03
C SER A 141 11.04 7.95 -19.75
N TYR A 142 10.18 8.89 -20.02
CA TYR A 142 9.03 8.66 -20.87
C TYR A 142 9.45 8.66 -22.33
N ASP A 143 9.70 7.48 -22.87
CA ASP A 143 9.74 7.35 -24.33
C ASP A 143 8.30 7.38 -24.87
N ASN A 144 7.89 8.56 -25.34
CA ASN A 144 6.56 8.75 -25.94
C ASN A 144 6.35 7.93 -27.23
N LYS A 145 7.40 7.24 -27.73
CA LYS A 145 7.35 6.48 -28.98
C LYS A 145 6.80 5.07 -28.83
N SER A 146 6.78 4.51 -27.62
CA SER A 146 6.48 3.10 -27.42
C SER A 146 5.10 2.79 -26.83
N ARG A 147 4.25 3.80 -26.58
CA ARG A 147 2.92 3.55 -26.05
C ARG A 147 2.01 3.00 -27.16
N THR A 148 1.96 1.68 -27.26
CA THR A 148 0.91 1.00 -28.03
C THR A 148 -0.43 1.20 -27.34
N LEU A 149 -1.46 1.52 -28.15
CA LEU A 149 -2.83 1.58 -27.64
C LEU A 149 -3.24 0.20 -27.12
N ASP A 150 -3.78 0.19 -25.89
CA ASP A 150 -4.30 -1.04 -25.30
C ASP A 150 -5.46 -1.58 -26.17
N ALA A 151 -5.31 -2.78 -26.71
CA ALA A 151 -6.28 -3.38 -27.62
C ALA A 151 -7.70 -3.55 -27.03
N TRP A 152 -7.79 -3.52 -25.67
CA TRP A 152 -9.06 -3.65 -24.93
C TRP A 152 -9.85 -2.33 -24.80
N GLN A 153 -9.24 -1.18 -25.11
CA GLN A 153 -9.93 0.09 -25.01
C GLN A 153 -11.07 0.19 -26.04
N PRO A 154 -12.29 0.60 -25.62
CA PRO A 154 -13.40 0.81 -26.54
C PRO A 154 -13.03 1.75 -27.68
N LYS A 155 -13.54 1.48 -28.89
CA LYS A 155 -13.23 2.27 -30.10
C LYS A 155 -13.45 3.77 -29.89
N TRP A 156 -14.53 4.18 -29.18
CA TRP A 156 -14.86 5.59 -28.95
C TRP A 156 -13.79 6.31 -28.10
N ILE A 157 -13.14 5.61 -27.13
CA ILE A 157 -12.03 6.17 -26.35
C ILE A 157 -10.82 6.37 -27.26
N ARG A 158 -10.51 5.37 -28.09
CA ARG A 158 -9.39 5.46 -29.04
C ARG A 158 -9.58 6.63 -30.01
N ASP A 159 -10.76 6.75 -30.60
CA ASP A 159 -11.09 7.81 -31.57
C ASP A 159 -11.05 9.21 -30.90
N LYS A 160 -11.59 9.34 -29.69
CA LYS A 160 -11.68 10.62 -28.96
C LYS A 160 -10.33 11.13 -28.45
N TYR A 161 -9.51 10.24 -27.86
CA TYR A 161 -8.30 10.64 -27.15
C TYR A 161 -7.01 10.31 -27.90
N PHE A 162 -7.06 9.46 -28.92
CA PHE A 162 -5.88 8.98 -29.64
C PHE A 162 -6.01 9.09 -31.16
N GLY A 163 -7.20 9.37 -31.71
CA GLY A 163 -7.49 9.41 -33.14
C GLY A 163 -6.76 10.49 -33.96
N GLY A 164 -6.00 11.38 -33.31
CA GLY A 164 -5.15 12.36 -33.98
C GLY A 164 -3.69 11.99 -34.16
N ARG A 165 -3.25 10.83 -33.67
CA ARG A 165 -1.81 10.44 -33.62
C ARG A 165 -1.36 9.47 -34.71
N GLU A 166 -2.27 8.96 -35.54
CA GLU A 166 -1.92 8.06 -36.65
C GLU A 166 -1.42 8.76 -37.93
N LYS A 167 -1.37 10.09 -37.97
CA LYS A 167 -0.91 10.86 -39.13
C LYS A 167 0.15 11.90 -38.78
N SER A 168 1.26 11.50 -38.24
CA SER A 168 2.51 12.26 -38.40
C SER A 168 3.58 11.29 -38.91
N ASP A 169 3.50 11.05 -40.18
CA ASP A 169 4.53 11.14 -41.18
C ASP A 169 5.89 10.54 -40.82
N HIS A 170 6.06 9.26 -41.16
CA HIS A 170 7.38 8.75 -41.53
C HIS A 170 7.55 8.94 -43.04
N GLY A 171 7.67 10.19 -43.43
CA GLY A 171 8.00 10.57 -44.79
C GLY A 171 9.10 11.60 -44.84
N LYS A 172 10.28 11.15 -45.21
CA LYS A 172 11.34 11.90 -45.91
C LYS A 172 12.18 12.90 -45.07
N ARG A 173 13.34 12.51 -44.58
CA ARG A 173 14.63 12.88 -45.23
C ARG A 173 15.78 12.11 -44.58
#